data_34cadb3734834d34f0fe6a1a53b75dce
#
_entry.id   34cadb3734834d34f0fe6a1a53b75dce
#
_cell.length_a   1.000
_cell.length_b   1.000
_cell.length_c   1.000
_cell.angle_alpha   90.00
_cell.angle_beta   90.00
_cell.angle_gamma   90.00
#
_symmetry.space_group_name_H-M   'P 1'
#
loop_
_entity.id
_entity.type
_entity.pdbx_description
1 polymer ?
#
loop_
_entity_poly.entity_id
_entity_poly.type
_entity_poly.pdbx_seq_one_letter_code
_entity_poly.pdbx_strand_id
1 'polypeptide(L)'
;MGDIIYREARIEEYKKIGKLLANSFLDYPFLTIITDDLKKTDYYPAFVETLQILLTKVYIKKGNCLVAEQDGELLAVALLQQKDFCILSYLRNGGINIFRYIRLRNLFKYFDFVKRSKKHLEQAGEFDWYLMALAVNSASKGQGIGSTFLAQGIEPYVKSKGCKNLGLITNTARNASFYEKNDYVLLDFMDLEYGSKSIGNWAFLKTMNKL
;
A
#
# COMPACT_ATOMS: atom_id res chain seq x y z
N MET A 1 12.11 26.99 2.08
CA MET A 1 11.52 25.66 1.89
C MET A 1 10.25 25.87 1.09
N GLY A 2 10.10 25.26 -0.09
CA GLY A 2 8.89 25.39 -0.90
C GLY A 2 7.71 24.70 -0.26
N ASP A 3 6.49 24.94 -0.77
CA ASP A 3 5.28 24.27 -0.33
C ASP A 3 5.26 22.80 -0.78
N ILE A 4 4.59 21.94 0.00
CA ILE A 4 4.38 20.55 -0.38
C ILE A 4 3.28 20.49 -1.45
N ILE A 5 3.61 19.89 -2.59
CA ILE A 5 2.68 19.70 -3.71
C ILE A 5 2.15 18.25 -3.66
N TYR A 6 0.82 18.11 -3.71
CA TYR A 6 0.15 16.82 -3.81
C TYR A 6 -0.37 16.63 -5.24
N ARG A 7 0.08 15.56 -5.91
CA ARG A 7 -0.27 15.30 -7.31
C ARG A 7 -0.33 13.82 -7.63
N GLU A 8 -0.95 13.49 -8.75
CA GLU A 8 -0.81 12.17 -9.34
C GLU A 8 0.64 11.93 -9.80
N ALA A 9 1.12 10.70 -9.63
CA ALA A 9 2.45 10.30 -10.07
C ALA A 9 2.50 10.19 -11.59
N ARG A 10 3.62 10.58 -12.20
CA ARG A 10 3.90 10.42 -13.64
C ARG A 10 4.46 9.04 -13.94
N ILE A 11 4.21 8.54 -15.14
CA ILE A 11 4.63 7.17 -15.50
C ILE A 11 6.15 7.00 -15.46
N GLU A 12 6.91 8.03 -15.75
CA GLU A 12 8.38 8.02 -15.73
C GLU A 12 8.94 7.78 -14.32
N GLU A 13 8.14 8.10 -13.29
CA GLU A 13 8.55 8.03 -11.87
C GLU A 13 8.39 6.63 -11.26
N TYR A 14 7.78 5.66 -11.99
CA TYR A 14 7.40 4.36 -11.41
C TYR A 14 8.55 3.62 -10.75
N LYS A 15 9.78 3.73 -11.26
CA LYS A 15 10.95 3.09 -10.65
C LYS A 15 11.40 3.80 -9.37
N LYS A 16 11.46 5.16 -9.39
CA LYS A 16 11.83 5.97 -8.21
C LYS A 16 10.85 5.72 -7.06
N ILE A 17 9.55 5.76 -7.37
CA ILE A 17 8.47 5.52 -6.40
C ILE A 17 8.47 4.07 -5.92
N GLY A 18 8.61 3.09 -6.82
CA GLY A 18 8.66 1.68 -6.46
C GLY A 18 9.82 1.33 -5.52
N LYS A 19 10.98 1.95 -5.72
CA LYS A 19 12.13 1.83 -4.80
C LYS A 19 11.85 2.47 -3.43
N LEU A 20 11.19 3.63 -3.40
CA LEU A 20 10.79 4.25 -2.13
C LEU A 20 9.85 3.31 -1.34
N LEU A 21 8.84 2.73 -2.01
CA LEU A 21 7.95 1.74 -1.40
C LEU A 21 8.71 0.50 -0.94
N ALA A 22 9.61 -0.05 -1.78
CA ALA A 22 10.40 -1.22 -1.43
C ALA A 22 11.23 -0.99 -0.16
N ASN A 23 11.92 0.13 -0.06
CA ASN A 23 12.70 0.51 1.13
C ASN A 23 11.83 0.71 2.36
N SER A 24 10.62 1.28 2.19
CA SER A 24 9.69 1.54 3.30
C SER A 24 9.02 0.27 3.83
N PHE A 25 8.84 -0.73 2.99
CA PHE A 25 8.15 -1.98 3.31
C PHE A 25 9.08 -3.19 3.44
N LEU A 26 10.41 -3.00 3.37
CA LEU A 26 11.37 -4.11 3.40
C LEU A 26 11.20 -4.99 4.66
N ASP A 27 11.00 -4.37 5.82
CA ASP A 27 10.83 -5.06 7.10
C ASP A 27 9.34 -5.17 7.52
N TYR A 28 8.41 -4.93 6.59
CA TYR A 28 7.00 -4.93 6.91
C TYR A 28 6.46 -6.35 7.04
N PRO A 29 5.76 -6.71 8.15
CA PRO A 29 5.34 -8.09 8.44
C PRO A 29 4.58 -8.76 7.31
N PHE A 30 3.72 -8.03 6.61
CA PHE A 30 2.94 -8.53 5.49
C PHE A 30 3.78 -8.99 4.29
N LEU A 31 5.01 -8.46 4.15
CA LEU A 31 5.95 -8.88 3.10
C LEU A 31 6.98 -9.89 3.65
N THR A 32 7.47 -9.71 4.88
CA THR A 32 8.47 -10.64 5.43
C THR A 32 7.93 -12.05 5.63
N ILE A 33 6.61 -12.19 5.80
CA ILE A 33 5.95 -13.49 6.02
C ILE A 33 6.17 -14.49 4.87
N ILE A 34 6.40 -14.00 3.64
CA ILE A 34 6.59 -14.85 2.44
C ILE A 34 8.05 -15.34 2.27
N THR A 35 8.99 -14.88 3.10
CA THR A 35 10.43 -15.10 2.88
C THR A 35 10.77 -16.58 2.69
N ASP A 36 10.16 -17.48 3.47
CA ASP A 36 10.42 -18.93 3.39
C ASP A 36 9.85 -19.59 2.12
N ASP A 37 8.92 -18.94 1.45
CA ASP A 37 8.29 -19.41 0.21
C ASP A 37 9.05 -18.98 -1.06
N LEU A 38 10.09 -18.14 -0.91
CA LEU A 38 10.96 -17.75 -2.02
C LEU A 38 11.86 -18.92 -2.43
N LYS A 39 12.33 -18.92 -3.66
CA LYS A 39 13.27 -19.94 -4.17
C LYS A 39 14.60 -19.96 -3.42
N LYS A 40 15.01 -18.78 -2.94
CA LYS A 40 16.16 -18.56 -2.04
C LYS A 40 15.81 -17.38 -1.13
N THR A 41 16.19 -17.45 0.13
CA THR A 41 15.96 -16.37 1.11
C THR A 41 16.65 -15.07 0.72
N ASP A 42 17.85 -15.15 0.15
CA ASP A 42 18.62 -13.99 -0.34
C ASP A 42 17.89 -13.21 -1.45
N TYR A 43 16.86 -13.80 -2.06
CA TYR A 43 16.07 -13.13 -3.09
C TYR A 43 15.08 -12.14 -2.51
N TYR A 44 14.87 -12.11 -1.19
CA TYR A 44 13.81 -11.30 -0.57
C TYR A 44 13.87 -9.81 -0.93
N PRO A 45 15.02 -9.10 -0.80
CA PRO A 45 15.06 -7.67 -1.16
C PRO A 45 14.73 -7.42 -2.64
N ALA A 46 15.26 -8.25 -3.54
CA ALA A 46 15.00 -8.14 -4.98
C ALA A 46 13.56 -8.49 -5.36
N PHE A 47 12.95 -9.45 -4.64
CA PHE A 47 11.52 -9.77 -4.77
C PHE A 47 10.67 -8.57 -4.36
N VAL A 48 10.93 -7.98 -3.18
CA VAL A 48 10.19 -6.81 -2.69
C VAL A 48 10.32 -5.62 -3.66
N GLU A 49 11.53 -5.32 -4.12
CA GLU A 49 11.75 -4.24 -5.09
C GLU A 49 10.96 -4.49 -6.39
N THR A 50 11.05 -5.71 -6.94
CA THR A 50 10.34 -6.08 -8.17
C THR A 50 8.82 -5.98 -8.00
N LEU A 51 8.30 -6.44 -6.86
CA LEU A 51 6.87 -6.37 -6.54
C LEU A 51 6.41 -4.92 -6.42
N GLN A 52 7.13 -4.08 -5.67
CA GLN A 52 6.75 -2.69 -5.47
C GLN A 52 6.85 -1.85 -6.75
N ILE A 53 7.86 -2.09 -7.59
CA ILE A 53 7.95 -1.46 -8.92
C ILE A 53 6.78 -1.87 -9.82
N LEU A 54 6.41 -3.15 -9.83
CA LEU A 54 5.28 -3.66 -10.59
C LEU A 54 3.97 -3.01 -10.13
N LEU A 55 3.69 -3.03 -8.82
CA LEU A 55 2.50 -2.41 -8.23
C LEU A 55 2.43 -0.93 -8.59
N THR A 56 3.49 -0.18 -8.33
CA THR A 56 3.58 1.24 -8.65
C THR A 56 3.24 1.54 -10.10
N LYS A 57 3.85 0.78 -11.04
CA LYS A 57 3.61 0.96 -12.48
C LYS A 57 2.15 0.72 -12.85
N VAL A 58 1.51 -0.29 -12.27
CA VAL A 58 0.09 -0.59 -12.51
C VAL A 58 -0.79 0.53 -11.95
N TYR A 59 -0.52 0.97 -10.72
CA TYR A 59 -1.30 2.01 -10.06
C TYR A 59 -1.17 3.38 -10.74
N ILE A 60 0.01 3.77 -11.20
CA ILE A 60 0.21 5.00 -11.97
C ILE A 60 -0.60 4.97 -13.28
N LYS A 61 -0.53 3.86 -14.03
CA LYS A 61 -1.30 3.70 -15.28
C LYS A 61 -2.82 3.74 -15.09
N LYS A 62 -3.30 3.55 -13.88
CA LYS A 62 -4.72 3.63 -13.51
C LYS A 62 -5.11 4.98 -12.93
N GLY A 63 -4.19 5.93 -12.80
CA GLY A 63 -4.42 7.22 -12.14
C GLY A 63 -4.62 7.07 -10.62
N ASN A 64 -4.06 6.05 -10.01
CA ASN A 64 -4.33 5.65 -8.62
C ASN A 64 -3.08 5.72 -7.73
N CYS A 65 -2.07 6.47 -8.14
CA CYS A 65 -0.85 6.71 -7.37
C CYS A 65 -0.69 8.21 -7.12
N LEU A 66 -0.72 8.61 -5.86
CA LEU A 66 -0.47 9.99 -5.43
C LEU A 66 0.91 10.12 -4.82
N VAL A 67 1.50 11.29 -4.97
CA VAL A 67 2.76 11.65 -4.34
C VAL A 67 2.66 13.00 -3.63
N ALA A 68 3.41 13.14 -2.54
CA ALA A 68 3.75 14.40 -1.92
C ALA A 68 5.19 14.75 -2.33
N GLU A 69 5.38 15.92 -2.92
CA GLU A 69 6.66 16.40 -3.45
C GLU A 69 6.97 17.79 -2.90
N GLN A 70 8.22 18.05 -2.60
CA GLN A 70 8.71 19.37 -2.20
C GLN A 70 10.06 19.60 -2.85
N ASP A 71 10.25 20.74 -3.50
CA ASP A 71 11.50 21.12 -4.17
C ASP A 71 12.05 20.05 -5.14
N GLY A 72 11.15 19.27 -5.82
CA GLY A 72 11.51 18.18 -6.73
C GLY A 72 11.80 16.83 -6.06
N GLU A 73 11.75 16.77 -4.73
CA GLU A 73 11.99 15.55 -3.99
C GLU A 73 10.69 14.88 -3.54
N LEU A 74 10.61 13.55 -3.71
CA LEU A 74 9.48 12.76 -3.25
C LEU A 74 9.54 12.54 -1.74
N LEU A 75 8.57 13.09 -1.02
CA LEU A 75 8.43 12.95 0.43
C LEU A 75 7.59 11.75 0.83
N ALA A 76 6.50 11.50 0.10
CA ALA A 76 5.59 10.38 0.38
C ALA A 76 4.88 9.90 -0.89
N VAL A 77 4.35 8.68 -0.81
CA VAL A 77 3.56 8.07 -1.87
C VAL A 77 2.38 7.29 -1.28
N ALA A 78 1.24 7.33 -1.98
CA ALA A 78 0.06 6.54 -1.67
C ALA A 78 -0.42 5.79 -2.92
N LEU A 79 -0.78 4.52 -2.74
CA LEU A 79 -1.45 3.70 -3.74
C LEU A 79 -2.91 3.51 -3.32
N LEU A 80 -3.83 3.88 -4.20
CA LEU A 80 -5.27 3.92 -3.93
C LEU A 80 -6.02 3.07 -4.95
N GLN A 81 -7.15 2.47 -4.58
CA GLN A 81 -8.00 1.76 -5.54
C GLN A 81 -9.46 1.77 -5.14
N GLN A 82 -10.36 1.81 -6.14
CA GLN A 82 -11.80 1.61 -5.95
C GLN A 82 -12.18 0.13 -6.13
N LYS A 83 -11.58 -0.53 -7.13
CA LYS A 83 -11.83 -1.93 -7.49
C LYS A 83 -10.53 -2.66 -7.69
N ASP A 84 -10.54 -3.96 -7.48
CA ASP A 84 -9.38 -4.80 -7.74
C ASP A 84 -9.00 -4.76 -9.22
N PHE A 85 -7.70 -4.72 -9.48
CA PHE A 85 -7.19 -4.74 -10.83
C PHE A 85 -7.13 -6.17 -11.35
N CYS A 86 -7.52 -6.35 -12.63
CA CYS A 86 -7.42 -7.63 -13.30
C CYS A 86 -5.96 -8.11 -13.32
N ILE A 87 -5.74 -9.40 -13.12
CA ILE A 87 -4.42 -10.05 -13.17
C ILE A 87 -3.65 -9.72 -14.46
N LEU A 88 -4.38 -9.55 -15.57
CA LEU A 88 -3.79 -9.18 -16.86
C LEU A 88 -3.10 -7.81 -16.83
N SER A 89 -3.56 -6.89 -15.96
CA SER A 89 -2.89 -5.60 -15.77
C SER A 89 -1.49 -5.77 -15.19
N TYR A 90 -1.31 -6.71 -14.27
CA TYR A 90 0.00 -7.03 -13.70
C TYR A 90 0.90 -7.75 -14.70
N LEU A 91 0.38 -8.74 -15.42
CA LEU A 91 1.15 -9.49 -16.43
C LEU A 91 1.68 -8.57 -17.54
N ARG A 92 0.83 -7.68 -18.09
CA ARG A 92 1.21 -6.70 -19.12
C ARG A 92 2.24 -5.67 -18.65
N ASN A 93 2.39 -5.47 -17.36
CA ASN A 93 3.34 -4.52 -16.79
C ASN A 93 4.61 -5.15 -16.24
N GLY A 94 4.84 -6.45 -16.52
CA GLY A 94 6.06 -7.16 -16.13
C GLY A 94 5.89 -8.12 -14.96
N GLY A 95 4.64 -8.47 -14.59
CA GLY A 95 4.33 -9.39 -13.49
C GLY A 95 4.99 -10.77 -13.62
N ILE A 96 5.34 -11.16 -14.86
CA ILE A 96 6.06 -12.42 -15.12
C ILE A 96 7.45 -12.46 -14.42
N ASN A 97 8.07 -11.30 -14.17
CA ASN A 97 9.38 -11.22 -13.52
C ASN A 97 9.36 -11.70 -12.07
N ILE A 98 8.20 -11.72 -11.42
CA ILE A 98 8.02 -12.23 -10.05
C ILE A 98 8.39 -13.73 -9.98
N PHE A 99 8.14 -14.50 -11.05
CA PHE A 99 8.46 -15.93 -11.09
C PHE A 99 9.97 -16.23 -11.04
N ARG A 100 10.82 -15.22 -11.20
CA ARG A 100 12.27 -15.37 -10.94
C ARG A 100 12.53 -15.73 -9.49
N TYR A 101 11.76 -15.21 -8.56
CA TYR A 101 11.99 -15.26 -7.12
C TYR A 101 11.14 -16.30 -6.40
N ILE A 102 9.91 -16.54 -6.89
CA ILE A 102 8.93 -17.39 -6.23
C ILE A 102 8.34 -18.43 -7.18
N ARG A 103 8.02 -19.62 -6.65
CA ARG A 103 7.30 -20.66 -7.41
C ARG A 103 5.82 -20.31 -7.51
N LEU A 104 5.18 -20.71 -8.61
CA LEU A 104 3.76 -20.40 -8.88
C LEU A 104 2.84 -20.83 -7.73
N ARG A 105 3.03 -22.03 -7.17
CA ARG A 105 2.24 -22.54 -6.03
C ARG A 105 2.32 -21.60 -4.82
N ASN A 106 3.51 -21.13 -4.48
CA ASN A 106 3.75 -20.27 -3.33
C ASN A 106 3.19 -18.85 -3.59
N LEU A 107 3.22 -18.40 -4.85
CA LEU A 107 2.59 -17.14 -5.24
C LEU A 107 1.07 -17.20 -5.08
N PHE A 108 0.41 -18.32 -5.44
CA PHE A 108 -1.02 -18.48 -5.20
C PHE A 108 -1.37 -18.52 -3.70
N LYS A 109 -0.55 -19.20 -2.89
CA LYS A 109 -0.68 -19.18 -1.42
C LYS A 109 -0.62 -17.73 -0.87
N TYR A 110 0.33 -16.93 -1.39
CA TYR A 110 0.44 -15.53 -1.00
C TYR A 110 -0.74 -14.69 -1.49
N PHE A 111 -1.25 -14.91 -2.69
CA PHE A 111 -2.46 -14.22 -3.17
C PHE A 111 -3.70 -14.55 -2.34
N ASP A 112 -3.85 -15.80 -1.91
CA ASP A 112 -4.92 -16.16 -0.98
C ASP A 112 -4.79 -15.42 0.35
N PHE A 113 -3.59 -15.31 0.88
CA PHE A 113 -3.31 -14.55 2.09
C PHE A 113 -3.67 -13.06 1.93
N VAL A 114 -3.25 -12.41 0.84
CA VAL A 114 -3.61 -11.02 0.51
C VAL A 114 -5.14 -10.87 0.42
N LYS A 115 -5.82 -11.80 -0.26
CA LYS A 115 -7.27 -11.80 -0.41
C LYS A 115 -7.99 -11.95 0.94
N ARG A 116 -7.53 -12.84 1.82
CA ARG A 116 -8.10 -13.01 3.17
C ARG A 116 -7.94 -11.76 4.02
N SER A 117 -6.77 -11.10 3.94
CA SER A 117 -6.53 -9.82 4.62
C SER A 117 -7.55 -8.77 4.19
N LYS A 118 -7.75 -8.58 2.88
CA LYS A 118 -8.72 -7.60 2.36
C LYS A 118 -10.16 -7.99 2.67
N LYS A 119 -10.50 -9.28 2.57
CA LYS A 119 -11.85 -9.79 2.90
C LYS A 119 -12.24 -9.48 4.34
N HIS A 120 -11.30 -9.46 5.27
CA HIS A 120 -11.53 -9.05 6.65
C HIS A 120 -12.08 -7.62 6.73
N LEU A 121 -11.48 -6.66 6.02
CA LEU A 121 -12.01 -5.30 5.93
C LEU A 121 -13.40 -5.26 5.28
N GLU A 122 -13.61 -6.01 4.18
CA GLU A 122 -14.89 -6.08 3.47
C GLU A 122 -16.03 -6.65 4.34
N GLN A 123 -15.70 -7.52 5.30
CA GLN A 123 -16.64 -8.06 6.27
C GLN A 123 -16.91 -7.12 7.44
N ALA A 124 -15.92 -6.30 7.81
CA ALA A 124 -16.01 -5.36 8.92
C ALA A 124 -16.77 -4.07 8.55
N GLY A 125 -16.75 -3.65 7.26
CA GLY A 125 -17.46 -2.44 6.83
C GLY A 125 -17.42 -2.19 5.33
N GLU A 126 -18.34 -1.33 4.88
CA GLU A 126 -18.42 -0.92 3.47
C GLU A 126 -17.49 0.25 3.19
N PHE A 127 -16.72 0.17 2.10
CA PHE A 127 -15.85 1.23 1.62
C PHE A 127 -15.90 1.37 0.09
N ASP A 128 -15.72 2.61 -0.38
CA ASP A 128 -15.69 2.95 -1.81
C ASP A 128 -14.27 2.96 -2.36
N TRP A 129 -13.33 3.34 -1.51
CA TRP A 129 -11.90 3.43 -1.82
C TRP A 129 -11.08 2.68 -0.78
N TYR A 130 -9.98 2.10 -1.24
CA TYR A 130 -9.02 1.38 -0.43
C TYR A 130 -7.63 2.01 -0.54
N LEU A 131 -7.07 2.43 0.60
CA LEU A 131 -5.67 2.85 0.70
C LEU A 131 -4.79 1.61 0.83
N MET A 132 -4.25 1.16 -0.29
CA MET A 132 -3.46 -0.07 -0.38
C MET A 132 -2.07 0.10 0.25
N ALA A 133 -1.44 1.27 0.06
CA ALA A 133 -0.14 1.57 0.64
C ALA A 133 0.01 3.07 0.89
N LEU A 134 0.65 3.41 1.99
CA LEU A 134 1.14 4.74 2.32
C LEU A 134 2.57 4.62 2.81
N ALA A 135 3.49 5.30 2.17
CA ALA A 135 4.89 5.32 2.57
C ALA A 135 5.44 6.74 2.59
N VAL A 136 6.26 7.04 3.60
CA VAL A 136 7.00 8.30 3.73
C VAL A 136 8.48 8.00 3.54
N ASN A 137 9.15 8.83 2.75
CA ASN A 137 10.61 8.74 2.55
C ASN A 137 11.32 8.71 3.91
N SER A 138 12.29 7.83 4.06
CA SER A 138 13.03 7.66 5.32
C SER A 138 13.64 8.94 5.85
N ALA A 139 14.17 9.81 4.95
CA ALA A 139 14.71 11.11 5.28
C ALA A 139 13.68 12.11 5.83
N SER A 140 12.38 11.88 5.57
CA SER A 140 11.27 12.77 5.97
C SER A 140 10.41 12.17 7.08
N LYS A 141 10.80 11.01 7.67
CA LYS A 141 10.09 10.39 8.78
C LYS A 141 10.13 11.26 10.04
N GLY A 142 9.05 11.23 10.83
CA GLY A 142 8.95 12.01 12.08
C GLY A 142 8.58 13.47 11.92
N GLN A 143 8.46 13.98 10.68
CA GLN A 143 8.13 15.39 10.37
C GLN A 143 6.63 15.62 10.14
N GLY A 144 5.75 14.68 10.47
CA GLY A 144 4.31 14.81 10.26
C GLY A 144 3.83 14.62 8.82
N ILE A 145 4.75 14.37 7.86
CA ILE A 145 4.44 14.25 6.42
C ILE A 145 3.32 13.25 6.13
N GLY A 146 3.31 12.11 6.82
CA GLY A 146 2.26 11.09 6.63
C GLY A 146 0.86 11.61 6.98
N SER A 147 0.71 12.28 8.12
CA SER A 147 -0.58 12.86 8.55
C SER A 147 -1.01 14.01 7.65
N THR A 148 -0.08 14.89 7.29
CA THR A 148 -0.35 15.98 6.38
C THR A 148 -0.75 15.47 4.98
N PHE A 149 -0.11 14.40 4.49
CA PHE A 149 -0.45 13.79 3.21
C PHE A 149 -1.82 13.11 3.25
N LEU A 150 -2.20 12.45 4.35
CA LEU A 150 -3.57 11.96 4.54
C LEU A 150 -4.58 13.11 4.43
N ALA A 151 -4.42 14.16 5.25
CA ALA A 151 -5.40 15.22 5.40
C ALA A 151 -5.48 16.18 4.19
N GLN A 152 -4.35 16.51 3.56
CA GLN A 152 -4.27 17.54 2.52
C GLN A 152 -4.11 16.98 1.11
N GLY A 153 -3.66 15.73 0.95
CA GLY A 153 -3.46 15.09 -0.34
C GLY A 153 -4.48 14.00 -0.61
N ILE A 154 -4.46 12.94 0.19
CA ILE A 154 -5.23 11.71 -0.07
C ILE A 154 -6.73 11.93 0.11
N GLU A 155 -7.16 12.44 1.26
CA GLU A 155 -8.58 12.63 1.58
C GLU A 155 -9.28 13.61 0.62
N PRO A 156 -8.72 14.78 0.30
CA PRO A 156 -9.30 15.66 -0.71
C PRO A 156 -9.37 15.02 -2.09
N TYR A 157 -8.33 14.25 -2.49
CA TYR A 157 -8.32 13.56 -3.76
C TYR A 157 -9.45 12.53 -3.87
N VAL A 158 -9.58 11.61 -2.91
CA VAL A 158 -10.62 10.58 -2.97
C VAL A 158 -12.03 11.20 -2.84
N LYS A 159 -12.20 12.26 -2.04
CA LYS A 159 -13.45 13.05 -1.98
C LYS A 159 -13.82 13.62 -3.34
N SER A 160 -12.88 14.21 -4.07
CA SER A 160 -13.13 14.76 -5.42
C SER A 160 -13.57 13.71 -6.43
N LYS A 161 -13.26 12.42 -6.15
CA LYS A 161 -13.68 11.25 -6.94
C LYS A 161 -14.95 10.58 -6.39
N GLY A 162 -15.66 11.21 -5.44
CA GLY A 162 -16.91 10.73 -4.89
C GLY A 162 -16.80 9.69 -3.78
N CYS A 163 -15.62 9.54 -3.15
CA CYS A 163 -15.44 8.65 -2.00
C CYS A 163 -16.33 9.10 -0.82
N LYS A 164 -17.05 8.15 -0.26
CA LYS A 164 -17.77 8.31 1.02
C LYS A 164 -17.01 7.68 2.15
N ASN A 165 -16.43 6.52 1.91
CA ASN A 165 -15.70 5.74 2.90
C ASN A 165 -14.36 5.27 2.33
N LEU A 166 -13.26 5.63 3.01
CA LEU A 166 -11.91 5.17 2.70
C LEU A 166 -11.52 4.09 3.69
N GLY A 167 -11.36 2.86 3.19
CA GLY A 167 -10.92 1.72 3.98
C GLY A 167 -9.42 1.49 3.86
N LEU A 168 -8.82 0.88 4.86
CA LEU A 168 -7.43 0.42 4.83
C LEU A 168 -7.20 -0.75 5.79
N ILE A 169 -6.10 -1.45 5.56
CA ILE A 169 -5.58 -2.47 6.47
C ILE A 169 -4.15 -2.11 6.84
N THR A 170 -3.79 -2.39 8.09
CA THR A 170 -2.39 -2.34 8.52
C THR A 170 -2.04 -3.56 9.37
N ASN A 171 -0.74 -3.87 9.47
CA ASN A 171 -0.25 -5.10 10.07
C ASN A 171 0.75 -4.86 11.21
N THR A 172 0.82 -3.63 11.74
CA THR A 172 1.62 -3.29 12.92
C THR A 172 0.84 -2.40 13.87
N ALA A 173 0.98 -2.60 15.18
CA ALA A 173 0.36 -1.76 16.20
C ALA A 173 0.79 -0.28 16.10
N ARG A 174 2.04 -0.04 15.67
CA ARG A 174 2.54 1.32 15.43
C ARG A 174 1.72 2.04 14.34
N ASN A 175 1.44 1.35 13.24
CA ASN A 175 0.65 1.93 12.16
C ASN A 175 -0.83 2.02 12.54
N ALA A 176 -1.36 1.08 13.33
CA ALA A 176 -2.72 1.17 13.87
C ALA A 176 -2.87 2.47 14.67
N SER A 177 -1.99 2.74 15.65
CA SER A 177 -1.98 4.00 16.41
C SER A 177 -1.78 5.25 15.53
N PHE A 178 -1.05 5.14 14.41
CA PHE A 178 -0.93 6.25 13.46
C PHE A 178 -2.27 6.56 12.79
N TYR A 179 -3.01 5.55 12.34
CA TYR A 179 -4.31 5.77 11.70
C TYR A 179 -5.37 6.26 12.68
N GLU A 180 -5.40 5.75 13.92
CA GLU A 180 -6.28 6.27 14.99
C GLU A 180 -6.05 7.76 15.24
N LYS A 181 -4.78 8.20 15.33
CA LYS A 181 -4.41 9.62 15.50
C LYS A 181 -4.78 10.50 14.30
N ASN A 182 -5.11 9.93 13.16
CA ASN A 182 -5.57 10.62 11.97
C ASN A 182 -7.08 10.41 11.72
N ASP A 183 -7.84 10.10 12.79
CA ASP A 183 -9.31 9.96 12.79
C ASP A 183 -9.83 8.80 11.95
N TYR A 184 -9.04 7.75 11.72
CA TYR A 184 -9.52 6.49 11.17
C TYR A 184 -10.08 5.63 12.31
N VAL A 185 -11.27 5.10 12.12
CA VAL A 185 -11.96 4.26 13.10
C VAL A 185 -11.51 2.82 12.89
N LEU A 186 -11.03 2.18 13.95
CA LEU A 186 -10.78 0.75 13.95
C LEU A 186 -12.14 0.02 13.90
N LEU A 187 -12.35 -0.77 12.86
CA LEU A 187 -13.56 -1.57 12.70
C LEU A 187 -13.40 -2.93 13.36
N ASP A 188 -12.26 -3.59 13.11
CA ASP A 188 -12.00 -4.94 13.61
C ASP A 188 -10.50 -5.26 13.60
N PHE A 189 -10.12 -6.27 14.37
CA PHE A 189 -8.78 -6.83 14.44
C PHE A 189 -8.83 -8.35 14.43
N MET A 190 -7.93 -8.96 13.66
CA MET A 190 -7.73 -10.42 13.68
C MET A 190 -6.25 -10.77 13.52
N ASP A 191 -5.88 -11.93 13.99
CA ASP A 191 -4.62 -12.56 13.60
C ASP A 191 -4.78 -13.26 12.25
N LEU A 192 -3.95 -12.88 11.29
CA LEU A 192 -3.96 -13.41 9.92
C LEU A 192 -2.87 -14.46 9.76
N GLU A 193 -3.26 -15.71 9.59
CA GLU A 193 -2.36 -16.84 9.49
C GLU A 193 -1.76 -17.04 8.09
N TYR A 194 -0.48 -17.41 8.05
CA TYR A 194 0.24 -17.84 6.85
C TYR A 194 1.13 -19.05 7.14
N GLY A 195 0.63 -20.25 6.94
CA GLY A 195 1.26 -21.48 7.39
C GLY A 195 1.33 -21.54 8.92
N SER A 196 2.53 -21.65 9.48
CA SER A 196 2.78 -21.63 10.93
C SER A 196 3.03 -20.23 11.51
N LYS A 197 2.99 -19.20 10.67
CA LYS A 197 3.21 -17.81 11.06
C LYS A 197 1.88 -17.07 11.11
N SER A 198 1.78 -16.04 11.95
CA SER A 198 0.67 -15.11 11.95
C SER A 198 1.14 -13.66 12.08
N ILE A 199 0.32 -12.72 11.62
CA ILE A 199 0.50 -11.30 11.80
C ILE A 199 -0.82 -10.66 12.17
N GLY A 200 -0.77 -9.57 12.93
CA GLY A 200 -1.97 -8.77 13.19
C GLY A 200 -2.51 -8.14 11.90
N ASN A 201 -3.82 -8.02 11.82
CA ASN A 201 -4.53 -7.43 10.67
C ASN A 201 -5.62 -6.50 11.20
N TRP A 202 -5.31 -5.19 11.23
CA TRP A 202 -6.21 -4.14 11.69
C TRP A 202 -6.97 -3.54 10.52
N ALA A 203 -8.30 -3.60 10.56
CA ALA A 203 -9.19 -3.02 9.54
C ALA A 203 -9.68 -1.64 9.99
N PHE A 204 -9.41 -0.62 9.20
CA PHE A 204 -9.79 0.76 9.49
C PHE A 204 -10.67 1.37 8.42
N LEU A 205 -11.52 2.31 8.85
CA LEU A 205 -12.37 3.10 7.98
C LEU A 205 -12.30 4.58 8.36
N LYS A 206 -12.36 5.44 7.36
CA LYS A 206 -12.63 6.88 7.56
C LYS A 206 -13.77 7.31 6.65
N THR A 207 -14.85 7.82 7.26
CA THR A 207 -15.97 8.41 6.53
C THR A 207 -15.61 9.82 6.07
N MET A 208 -15.76 10.08 4.78
CA MET A 208 -15.52 11.37 4.18
C MET A 208 -16.78 12.25 4.33
N ASN A 209 -16.87 13.06 5.38
CA ASN A 209 -18.00 13.97 5.56
C ASN A 209 -18.20 14.82 4.30
N LYS A 210 -19.47 15.03 3.89
CA LYS A 210 -19.81 16.03 2.88
C LYS A 210 -19.38 17.40 3.40
N LEU A 211 -18.71 18.18 2.55
CA LEU A 211 -18.50 19.60 2.77
C LEU A 211 -19.85 20.32 2.82
#